data_dcc95d7a00ade44a6a71aad7e9b179b2
#
_entry.id   dcc95d7a00ade44a6a71aad7e9b179b2
#
_cell.length_a   1.000
_cell.length_b   1.000
_cell.length_c   1.000
_cell.angle_alpha   90.00
_cell.angle_beta   90.00
_cell.angle_gamma   90.00
#
_symmetry.space_group_name_H-M   'P 1'
#
loop_
_entity.id
_entity.type
_entity.pdbx_description
1 polymer ?
#
loop_
_entity_poly.entity_id
_entity_poly.type
_entity_poly.pdbx_seq_one_letter_code
_entity_poly.pdbx_strand_id
1 'polypeptide(L)'
;MKTFPLQSLTIIEAQQKQFALVDSICRHFPGSEFLTGGDLGLTPGLNQPRVTQRVEQVLADAFHAQAAALVQGAGTGAIRAGLAALLKPGQRLLVHDAPVYPTTRVIIEQMGLTLITVDFNDLSALKQVVDEQQPDAALVQHTRQQPQDSYVLADVLATLRAAGVPALTDDNYAVMKVARIGCECGANVSTFSCFKLFGPEGVGAVVGDADVINRIRATLYSGGSQIQGAQALEVLRGLVFAPVMHAVQAGVSERLLALLNGGAVPEVKSAVIANAQSKVLIVEFHQPIAAIVLEEAQKRGALPYPVGAESKYEIPPLFYRLSGTFRQANPQSEHCAIRINPNRSGEETVLRILRESIASI
;
A
#
# COMPACT_ATOMS: atom_id res chain seq x y z
N MET A 1 -5.52 -19.15 13.62
CA MET A 1 -5.55 -18.93 12.15
C MET A 1 -4.11 -18.85 11.63
N LYS A 2 -3.76 -19.49 10.49
CA LYS A 2 -2.43 -19.34 9.86
C LYS A 2 -2.51 -18.20 8.84
N THR A 3 -1.54 -17.31 8.88
CA THR A 3 -1.46 -16.14 7.99
C THR A 3 -0.04 -16.02 7.44
N PHE A 4 0.09 -15.31 6.33
CA PHE A 4 1.38 -15.11 5.64
C PHE A 4 1.61 -13.60 5.40
N PRO A 5 1.86 -12.81 6.46
CA PRO A 5 2.11 -11.38 6.32
C PRO A 5 3.40 -11.11 5.54
N LEU A 6 3.46 -9.97 4.84
CA LEU A 6 4.69 -9.53 4.21
C LEU A 6 5.78 -9.28 5.27
N GLN A 7 7.00 -9.66 4.94
CA GLN A 7 8.15 -9.37 5.79
C GLN A 7 8.40 -7.85 5.80
N SER A 8 8.40 -7.26 6.99
CA SER A 8 8.72 -5.86 7.17
C SER A 8 10.23 -5.63 7.19
N LEU A 9 10.64 -4.43 6.78
CA LEU A 9 12.00 -3.95 6.99
C LEU A 9 12.34 -3.92 8.48
N THR A 10 13.56 -4.28 8.81
CA THR A 10 14.16 -3.94 10.09
C THR A 10 14.42 -2.43 10.19
N ILE A 11 14.62 -1.93 11.41
CA ILE A 11 14.98 -0.51 11.61
C ILE A 11 16.24 -0.12 10.82
N ILE A 12 17.24 -0.98 10.78
CA ILE A 12 18.50 -0.72 10.05
C ILE A 12 18.26 -0.64 8.55
N GLU A 13 17.52 -1.57 7.97
CA GLU A 13 17.16 -1.54 6.54
C GLU A 13 16.31 -0.31 6.19
N ALA A 14 15.38 0.05 7.07
CA ALA A 14 14.56 1.24 6.92
C ALA A 14 15.38 2.55 6.95
N GLN A 15 16.36 2.64 7.84
CA GLN A 15 17.31 3.76 7.87
C GLN A 15 18.13 3.84 6.57
N GLN A 16 18.57 2.70 6.04
CA GLN A 16 19.31 2.68 4.78
C GLN A 16 18.44 3.18 3.61
N LYS A 17 17.15 2.77 3.55
CA LYS A 17 16.20 3.32 2.55
C LYS A 17 16.01 4.83 2.72
N GLN A 18 15.89 5.32 3.94
CA GLN A 18 15.80 6.76 4.22
C GLN A 18 17.05 7.50 3.72
N PHE A 19 18.24 6.99 4.04
CA PHE A 19 19.49 7.63 3.63
C PHE A 19 19.66 7.64 2.10
N ALA A 20 19.33 6.56 1.43
CA ALA A 20 19.34 6.48 -0.03
C ALA A 20 18.37 7.48 -0.68
N LEU A 21 17.17 7.64 -0.11
CA LEU A 21 16.21 8.64 -0.58
C LEU A 21 16.73 10.07 -0.37
N VAL A 22 17.32 10.38 0.80
CA VAL A 22 17.90 11.69 1.07
C VAL A 22 19.06 11.97 0.12
N ASP A 23 19.92 10.99 -0.16
CA ASP A 23 20.99 11.13 -1.14
C ASP A 23 20.45 11.44 -2.55
N SER A 24 19.39 10.78 -2.99
CA SER A 24 18.72 11.10 -4.25
C SER A 24 18.14 12.52 -4.24
N ILE A 25 17.51 12.95 -3.14
CA ILE A 25 17.02 14.33 -3.00
C ILE A 25 18.18 15.32 -3.17
N CYS A 26 19.32 15.08 -2.53
CA CYS A 26 20.50 15.97 -2.64
C CYS A 26 21.05 16.05 -4.07
N ARG A 27 20.97 14.98 -4.86
CA ARG A 27 21.39 15.00 -6.27
C ARG A 27 20.48 15.85 -7.16
N HIS A 28 19.18 15.87 -6.88
CA HIS A 28 18.19 16.56 -7.70
C HIS A 28 17.81 17.96 -7.22
N PHE A 29 18.08 18.30 -5.97
CA PHE A 29 17.75 19.59 -5.36
C PHE A 29 18.99 20.26 -4.77
N PRO A 30 19.79 20.98 -5.58
CA PRO A 30 20.98 21.65 -5.10
C PRO A 30 20.65 22.83 -4.16
N GLY A 31 21.48 23.03 -3.14
CA GLY A 31 21.39 24.16 -2.22
C GLY A 31 20.05 24.20 -1.45
N SER A 32 19.39 25.34 -1.49
CA SER A 32 18.13 25.59 -0.79
C SER A 32 16.87 25.28 -1.63
N GLU A 33 17.00 24.69 -2.80
CA GLU A 33 15.86 24.47 -3.71
C GLU A 33 14.80 23.56 -3.12
N PHE A 34 15.18 22.60 -2.26
CA PHE A 34 14.24 21.74 -1.55
C PHE A 34 13.42 22.50 -0.49
N LEU A 35 13.86 23.69 -0.06
CA LEU A 35 13.18 24.50 0.94
C LEU A 35 12.15 25.46 0.34
N THR A 36 12.00 25.49 -0.99
CA THR A 36 11.03 26.35 -1.67
C THR A 36 9.60 25.88 -1.48
N GLY A 37 8.64 26.73 -1.83
CA GLY A 37 7.22 26.38 -1.87
C GLY A 37 6.80 25.60 -3.13
N GLY A 38 7.74 25.34 -4.05
CA GLY A 38 7.44 24.75 -5.35
C GLY A 38 6.86 25.74 -6.37
N ASP A 39 6.83 25.34 -7.63
CA ASP A 39 6.28 26.11 -8.73
C ASP A 39 4.87 25.66 -9.12
N LEU A 40 4.17 26.52 -9.86
CA LEU A 40 2.80 26.31 -10.32
C LEU A 40 2.73 26.30 -11.85
N GLY A 41 1.76 25.57 -12.38
CA GLY A 41 1.43 25.57 -13.79
C GLY A 41 2.37 24.73 -14.64
N LEU A 42 2.52 25.13 -15.89
CA LEU A 42 3.32 24.42 -16.89
C LEU A 42 4.58 25.21 -17.24
N THR A 43 5.73 24.61 -17.07
CA THR A 43 6.98 25.17 -17.56
C THR A 43 7.06 24.98 -19.09
N PRO A 44 7.28 26.01 -19.88
CA PRO A 44 7.42 25.91 -21.34
C PRO A 44 8.47 24.87 -21.74
N GLY A 45 8.09 23.97 -22.66
CA GLY A 45 8.93 22.88 -23.14
C GLY A 45 8.97 21.65 -22.23
N LEU A 46 8.46 21.74 -20.99
CA LEU A 46 8.42 20.64 -20.05
C LEU A 46 7.01 20.05 -19.87
N ASN A 47 5.98 20.86 -20.07
CA ASN A 47 4.57 20.53 -19.91
C ASN A 47 4.17 20.05 -18.51
N GLN A 48 4.92 20.44 -17.48
CA GLN A 48 4.65 20.20 -16.06
C GLN A 48 5.40 21.22 -15.19
N PRO A 49 5.12 21.32 -13.86
CA PRO A 49 5.96 22.10 -12.97
C PRO A 49 7.37 21.50 -12.90
N ARG A 50 8.38 22.35 -12.85
CA ARG A 50 9.79 21.91 -12.82
C ARG A 50 10.12 21.13 -11.55
N VAL A 51 9.58 21.57 -10.42
CA VAL A 51 9.78 20.89 -9.14
C VAL A 51 9.11 19.51 -9.15
N THR A 52 7.93 19.38 -9.74
CA THR A 52 7.26 18.08 -9.92
C THR A 52 8.12 17.11 -10.70
N GLN A 53 8.73 17.55 -11.82
CA GLN A 53 9.65 16.70 -12.58
C GLN A 53 10.83 16.22 -11.74
N ARG A 54 11.44 17.11 -10.94
CA ARG A 54 12.57 16.74 -10.08
C ARG A 54 12.16 15.73 -9.00
N VAL A 55 10.97 15.89 -8.42
CA VAL A 55 10.42 14.91 -7.47
C VAL A 55 10.21 13.55 -8.14
N GLU A 56 9.70 13.53 -9.37
CA GLU A 56 9.55 12.29 -10.15
C GLU A 56 10.91 11.64 -10.44
N GLN A 57 11.96 12.42 -10.71
CA GLN A 57 13.32 11.91 -10.86
C GLN A 57 13.86 11.28 -9.56
N VAL A 58 13.63 11.94 -8.41
CA VAL A 58 13.97 11.35 -7.10
C VAL A 58 13.25 10.04 -6.86
N LEU A 59 11.95 9.96 -7.20
CA LEU A 59 11.19 8.71 -7.05
C LEU A 59 11.73 7.61 -7.98
N ALA A 60 12.04 7.94 -9.23
CA ALA A 60 12.63 6.98 -10.17
C ALA A 60 13.96 6.42 -9.63
N ASP A 61 14.86 7.29 -9.15
CA ASP A 61 16.13 6.87 -8.55
C ASP A 61 15.91 5.99 -7.31
N ALA A 62 15.04 6.44 -6.40
CA ALA A 62 14.81 5.76 -5.12
C ALA A 62 14.22 4.35 -5.26
N PHE A 63 13.48 4.09 -6.34
CA PHE A 63 12.91 2.79 -6.64
C PHE A 63 13.60 2.07 -7.82
N HIS A 64 14.79 2.52 -8.23
CA HIS A 64 15.55 1.94 -9.34
C HIS A 64 14.74 1.76 -10.63
N ALA A 65 13.81 2.68 -10.87
CA ALA A 65 12.92 2.71 -12.03
C ALA A 65 13.46 3.61 -13.14
N GLN A 66 13.00 3.40 -14.38
CA GLN A 66 13.39 4.25 -15.51
C GLN A 66 12.74 5.63 -15.44
N ALA A 67 11.52 5.71 -14.90
CA ALA A 67 10.77 6.95 -14.76
C ALA A 67 9.70 6.85 -13.66
N ALA A 68 9.16 8.00 -13.25
CA ALA A 68 8.02 8.09 -12.36
C ALA A 68 7.06 9.19 -12.84
N ALA A 69 5.78 9.07 -12.48
CA ALA A 69 4.78 10.13 -12.64
C ALA A 69 3.95 10.26 -11.36
N LEU A 70 3.75 11.49 -10.92
CA LEU A 70 2.78 11.81 -9.89
C LEU A 70 1.41 12.08 -10.54
N VAL A 71 0.36 11.50 -9.98
CA VAL A 71 -0.99 11.56 -10.53
C VAL A 71 -2.03 11.91 -9.47
N GLN A 72 -3.16 12.48 -9.90
CA GLN A 72 -4.29 12.76 -9.02
C GLN A 72 -5.10 11.49 -8.72
N GLY A 73 -5.77 11.46 -7.56
CA GLY A 73 -6.67 10.37 -7.15
C GLY A 73 -6.02 9.32 -6.26
N ALA A 74 -4.88 9.66 -5.63
CA ALA A 74 -4.15 8.78 -4.71
C ALA A 74 -3.83 7.41 -5.35
N GLY A 75 -3.80 6.32 -4.56
CA GLY A 75 -3.50 4.98 -5.07
C GLY A 75 -4.49 4.49 -6.13
N THR A 76 -5.77 4.84 -6.00
CA THR A 76 -6.80 4.52 -7.00
C THR A 76 -6.53 5.22 -8.33
N GLY A 77 -6.14 6.50 -8.28
CA GLY A 77 -5.73 7.27 -9.47
C GLY A 77 -4.48 6.69 -10.13
N ALA A 78 -3.51 6.25 -9.33
CA ALA A 78 -2.29 5.61 -9.83
C ALA A 78 -2.59 4.28 -10.54
N ILE A 79 -3.43 3.41 -9.95
CA ILE A 79 -3.87 2.16 -10.60
C ILE A 79 -4.62 2.46 -11.90
N ARG A 80 -5.55 3.43 -11.89
CA ARG A 80 -6.28 3.83 -13.09
C ARG A 80 -5.34 4.31 -14.20
N ALA A 81 -4.42 5.20 -13.88
CA ALA A 81 -3.45 5.73 -14.83
C ALA A 81 -2.54 4.63 -15.40
N GLY A 82 -2.05 3.74 -14.55
CA GLY A 82 -1.23 2.61 -14.96
C GLY A 82 -1.99 1.62 -15.86
N LEU A 83 -3.21 1.22 -15.47
CA LEU A 83 -4.03 0.33 -16.30
C LEU A 83 -4.39 0.97 -17.65
N ALA A 84 -4.78 2.25 -17.67
CA ALA A 84 -5.09 2.96 -18.91
C ALA A 84 -3.87 3.15 -19.83
N ALA A 85 -2.66 3.16 -19.27
CA ALA A 85 -1.43 3.19 -20.05
C ALA A 85 -1.02 1.81 -20.62
N LEU A 86 -1.45 0.74 -19.96
CA LEU A 86 -1.15 -0.64 -20.40
C LEU A 86 -2.24 -1.24 -21.30
N LEU A 87 -3.51 -0.90 -21.05
CA LEU A 87 -4.67 -1.56 -21.65
C LEU A 87 -5.60 -0.57 -22.35
N LYS A 88 -6.29 -1.08 -23.36
CA LYS A 88 -7.42 -0.42 -24.05
C LYS A 88 -8.75 -1.02 -23.59
N PRO A 89 -9.87 -0.29 -23.72
CA PRO A 89 -11.20 -0.83 -23.43
C PRO A 89 -11.44 -2.18 -24.14
N GLY A 90 -12.02 -3.13 -23.42
CA GLY A 90 -12.35 -4.47 -23.91
C GLY A 90 -11.20 -5.50 -23.83
N GLN A 91 -9.99 -5.07 -23.50
CA GLN A 91 -8.86 -5.99 -23.33
C GLN A 91 -8.95 -6.82 -22.04
N ARG A 92 -8.13 -7.88 -21.97
CA ARG A 92 -8.17 -8.89 -20.91
C ARG A 92 -7.14 -8.57 -19.82
N LEU A 93 -7.63 -8.47 -18.58
CA LEU A 93 -6.81 -8.24 -17.40
C LEU A 93 -6.76 -9.49 -16.53
N LEU A 94 -5.57 -10.02 -16.30
CA LEU A 94 -5.32 -11.12 -15.37
C LEU A 94 -5.20 -10.59 -13.94
N VAL A 95 -5.91 -11.22 -13.02
CA VAL A 95 -5.85 -10.91 -11.57
C VAL A 95 -5.79 -12.19 -10.75
N HIS A 96 -5.34 -12.07 -9.50
CA HIS A 96 -5.42 -13.17 -8.53
C HIS A 96 -6.87 -13.58 -8.24
N ASP A 97 -7.09 -14.87 -8.02
CA ASP A 97 -8.38 -15.44 -7.62
C ASP A 97 -8.71 -15.07 -6.16
N ALA A 98 -9.00 -13.79 -5.96
CA ALA A 98 -9.39 -13.16 -4.72
C ALA A 98 -10.36 -12.00 -5.01
N PRO A 99 -11.16 -11.58 -4.02
CA PRO A 99 -12.01 -10.40 -4.19
C PRO A 99 -11.16 -9.17 -4.55
N VAL A 100 -11.39 -8.62 -5.73
CA VAL A 100 -10.73 -7.38 -6.17
C VAL A 100 -11.16 -6.22 -5.25
N TYR A 101 -10.20 -5.39 -4.88
CA TYR A 101 -10.49 -4.22 -4.03
C TYR A 101 -11.57 -3.32 -4.65
N PRO A 102 -12.56 -2.83 -3.89
CA PRO A 102 -13.77 -2.20 -4.45
C PRO A 102 -13.49 -1.06 -5.43
N THR A 103 -12.52 -0.17 -5.14
CA THR A 103 -12.21 0.94 -6.06
C THR A 103 -11.51 0.47 -7.33
N THR A 104 -10.73 -0.59 -7.26
CA THR A 104 -10.09 -1.22 -8.43
C THR A 104 -11.14 -1.92 -9.30
N ARG A 105 -12.14 -2.58 -8.71
CA ARG A 105 -13.27 -3.16 -9.44
C ARG A 105 -14.01 -2.11 -10.28
N VAL A 106 -14.29 -0.95 -9.68
CA VAL A 106 -14.93 0.16 -10.40
C VAL A 106 -14.09 0.61 -11.61
N ILE A 107 -12.78 0.67 -11.48
CA ILE A 107 -11.88 1.03 -12.61
C ILE A 107 -12.00 -0.01 -13.73
N ILE A 108 -11.93 -1.30 -13.39
CA ILE A 108 -12.02 -2.41 -14.34
C ILE A 108 -13.36 -2.35 -15.10
N GLU A 109 -14.47 -2.14 -14.39
CA GLU A 109 -15.80 -2.01 -14.95
C GLU A 109 -15.92 -0.78 -15.89
N GLN A 110 -15.42 0.39 -15.45
CA GLN A 110 -15.44 1.62 -16.24
C GLN A 110 -14.59 1.52 -17.51
N MET A 111 -13.50 0.77 -17.48
CA MET A 111 -12.66 0.52 -18.65
C MET A 111 -13.23 -0.60 -19.54
N GLY A 112 -14.27 -1.31 -19.10
CA GLY A 112 -14.84 -2.44 -19.83
C GLY A 112 -13.85 -3.60 -20.01
N LEU A 113 -12.93 -3.81 -19.04
CA LEU A 113 -11.94 -4.87 -19.13
C LEU A 113 -12.57 -6.23 -18.84
N THR A 114 -12.12 -7.25 -19.57
CA THR A 114 -12.48 -8.64 -19.31
C THR A 114 -11.53 -9.24 -18.31
N LEU A 115 -12.06 -9.69 -17.15
CA LEU A 115 -11.24 -10.32 -16.11
C LEU A 115 -10.93 -11.77 -16.44
N ILE A 116 -9.67 -12.13 -16.26
CA ILE A 116 -9.18 -13.50 -16.15
C ILE A 116 -8.69 -13.68 -14.72
N THR A 117 -9.13 -14.74 -14.03
CA THR A 117 -8.72 -15.03 -12.67
C THR A 117 -7.95 -16.33 -12.59
N VAL A 118 -6.90 -16.36 -11.77
CA VAL A 118 -6.13 -17.57 -11.47
C VAL A 118 -5.49 -17.44 -10.09
N ASP A 119 -5.31 -18.56 -9.41
CA ASP A 119 -4.60 -18.57 -8.13
C ASP A 119 -3.10 -18.33 -8.32
N PHE A 120 -2.60 -17.17 -7.88
CA PHE A 120 -1.17 -16.83 -7.94
C PHE A 120 -0.31 -17.64 -6.97
N ASN A 121 -0.92 -18.35 -6.02
CA ASN A 121 -0.19 -19.30 -5.17
C ASN A 121 0.26 -20.55 -5.96
N ASP A 122 -0.39 -20.86 -7.10
CA ASP A 122 -0.03 -21.94 -8.01
C ASP A 122 0.56 -21.37 -9.31
N LEU A 123 1.90 -21.32 -9.37
CA LEU A 123 2.62 -20.82 -10.56
C LEU A 123 2.43 -21.69 -11.79
N SER A 124 2.10 -22.98 -11.62
CA SER A 124 1.83 -23.88 -12.77
C SER A 124 0.47 -23.55 -13.38
N ALA A 125 -0.55 -23.35 -12.54
CA ALA A 125 -1.87 -22.89 -12.98
C ALA A 125 -1.78 -21.48 -13.62
N LEU A 126 -0.98 -20.58 -13.04
CA LEU A 126 -0.73 -19.26 -13.61
C LEU A 126 -0.16 -19.37 -15.02
N LYS A 127 0.88 -20.17 -15.21
CA LYS A 127 1.48 -20.39 -16.54
C LYS A 127 0.48 -20.96 -17.54
N GLN A 128 -0.28 -21.98 -17.14
CA GLN A 128 -1.28 -22.59 -18.00
C GLN A 128 -2.34 -21.57 -18.45
N VAL A 129 -2.89 -20.80 -17.53
CA VAL A 129 -3.92 -19.78 -17.82
C VAL A 129 -3.36 -18.68 -18.74
N VAL A 130 -2.12 -18.26 -18.53
CA VAL A 130 -1.46 -17.28 -19.41
C VAL A 130 -1.29 -17.84 -20.83
N ASP A 131 -0.83 -19.09 -20.96
CA ASP A 131 -0.64 -19.74 -22.27
C ASP A 131 -1.98 -19.95 -23.00
N GLU A 132 -3.05 -20.33 -22.30
CA GLU A 132 -4.37 -20.60 -22.87
C GLU A 132 -5.19 -19.34 -23.18
N GLN A 133 -5.18 -18.39 -22.25
CA GLN A 133 -6.07 -17.23 -22.33
C GLN A 133 -5.40 -15.95 -22.82
N GLN A 134 -4.06 -15.92 -22.94
CA GLN A 134 -3.30 -14.79 -23.51
C GLN A 134 -3.78 -13.41 -22.97
N PRO A 135 -3.65 -13.14 -21.67
CA PRO A 135 -4.04 -11.84 -21.10
C PRO A 135 -3.20 -10.71 -21.70
N ASP A 136 -3.81 -9.53 -21.86
CA ASP A 136 -3.13 -8.34 -22.39
C ASP A 136 -2.27 -7.64 -21.32
N ALA A 137 -2.63 -7.78 -20.04
CA ALA A 137 -1.81 -7.36 -18.90
C ALA A 137 -2.25 -8.10 -17.62
N ALA A 138 -1.45 -7.97 -16.57
CA ALA A 138 -1.78 -8.46 -15.23
C ALA A 138 -1.76 -7.35 -14.19
N LEU A 139 -2.67 -7.41 -13.21
CA LEU A 139 -2.65 -6.62 -11.99
C LEU A 139 -2.33 -7.54 -10.81
N VAL A 140 -1.20 -7.30 -10.17
CA VAL A 140 -0.74 -8.10 -9.02
C VAL A 140 -0.79 -7.24 -7.75
N GLN A 141 -1.61 -7.63 -6.79
CA GLN A 141 -1.65 -6.98 -5.50
C GLN A 141 -0.49 -7.44 -4.61
N HIS A 142 0.43 -6.55 -4.27
CA HIS A 142 1.59 -6.90 -3.46
C HIS A 142 1.18 -7.29 -2.04
N THR A 143 0.35 -6.47 -1.38
CA THR A 143 -0.18 -6.78 -0.05
C THR A 143 -1.41 -7.68 -0.20
N ARG A 144 -1.18 -8.99 -0.18
CA ARG A 144 -2.19 -10.03 -0.32
C ARG A 144 -3.29 -9.87 0.72
N GLN A 145 -4.55 -10.09 0.36
CA GLN A 145 -5.68 -9.77 1.23
C GLN A 145 -6.35 -11.00 1.85
N GLN A 146 -6.18 -12.18 1.29
CA GLN A 146 -6.73 -13.40 1.87
C GLN A 146 -5.75 -14.01 2.89
N PRO A 147 -6.23 -14.59 3.99
CA PRO A 147 -5.36 -15.15 5.03
C PRO A 147 -4.39 -16.22 4.52
N GLN A 148 -4.84 -17.04 3.55
CA GLN A 148 -4.08 -18.15 2.98
C GLN A 148 -3.09 -17.72 1.88
N ASP A 149 -3.20 -16.50 1.35
CA ASP A 149 -2.35 -16.07 0.26
C ASP A 149 -0.89 -15.96 0.70
N SER A 150 -0.04 -16.69 -0.02
CA SER A 150 1.40 -16.79 0.29
C SER A 150 2.29 -16.60 -0.92
N TYR A 151 1.73 -16.29 -2.10
CA TYR A 151 2.53 -16.13 -3.32
C TYR A 151 3.67 -15.12 -3.14
N VAL A 152 4.81 -15.42 -3.76
CA VAL A 152 5.97 -14.55 -3.80
C VAL A 152 5.86 -13.65 -5.04
N LEU A 153 5.80 -12.33 -4.81
CA LEU A 153 5.61 -11.35 -5.89
C LEU A 153 6.62 -11.53 -7.03
N ALA A 154 7.90 -11.72 -6.70
CA ALA A 154 8.96 -11.85 -7.70
C ALA A 154 8.76 -13.08 -8.61
N ASP A 155 8.25 -14.20 -8.07
CA ASP A 155 8.03 -15.43 -8.83
C ASP A 155 6.83 -15.28 -9.78
N VAL A 156 5.74 -14.65 -9.30
CA VAL A 156 4.59 -14.29 -10.14
C VAL A 156 5.01 -13.39 -11.29
N LEU A 157 5.75 -12.31 -10.98
CA LEU A 157 6.23 -11.37 -12.00
C LEU A 157 7.23 -12.02 -13.00
N ALA A 158 8.08 -12.91 -12.51
CA ALA A 158 8.98 -13.66 -13.39
C ALA A 158 8.22 -14.57 -14.38
N THR A 159 7.16 -15.22 -13.93
CA THR A 159 6.28 -16.06 -14.76
C THR A 159 5.57 -15.21 -15.81
N LEU A 160 4.97 -14.09 -15.44
CA LEU A 160 4.29 -13.16 -16.35
C LEU A 160 5.26 -12.59 -17.40
N ARG A 161 6.43 -12.15 -16.97
CA ARG A 161 7.45 -11.60 -17.86
C ARG A 161 7.99 -12.65 -18.86
N ALA A 162 8.19 -13.89 -18.42
CA ALA A 162 8.61 -14.98 -19.31
C ALA A 162 7.60 -15.24 -20.43
N ALA A 163 6.32 -15.00 -20.17
CA ALA A 163 5.23 -15.10 -21.14
C ALA A 163 4.96 -13.80 -21.92
N GLY A 164 5.73 -12.73 -21.69
CA GLY A 164 5.53 -11.44 -22.35
C GLY A 164 4.29 -10.65 -21.89
N VAL A 165 3.70 -11.01 -20.75
CA VAL A 165 2.52 -10.33 -20.19
C VAL A 165 2.99 -9.14 -19.33
N PRO A 166 2.67 -7.89 -19.72
CA PRO A 166 3.02 -6.74 -18.92
C PRO A 166 2.26 -6.75 -17.58
N ALA A 167 2.96 -6.36 -16.50
CA ALA A 167 2.40 -6.38 -15.17
C ALA A 167 2.43 -5.00 -14.51
N LEU A 168 1.30 -4.64 -13.88
CA LEU A 168 1.16 -3.54 -12.93
C LEU A 168 1.03 -4.13 -11.54
N THR A 169 1.75 -3.55 -10.56
CA THR A 169 1.57 -3.92 -9.16
C THR A 169 0.83 -2.84 -8.37
N ASP A 170 -0.10 -3.29 -7.54
CA ASP A 170 -0.67 -2.47 -6.47
C ASP A 170 0.23 -2.61 -5.24
N ASP A 171 1.12 -1.65 -5.05
CA ASP A 171 2.07 -1.59 -3.94
C ASP A 171 1.55 -0.78 -2.74
N ASN A 172 0.27 -0.41 -2.75
CA ASN A 172 -0.34 0.19 -1.56
C ASN A 172 -0.10 -0.70 -0.33
N TYR A 173 0.33 -0.10 0.78
CA TYR A 173 0.74 -0.76 2.02
C TYR A 173 2.04 -1.60 1.96
N ALA A 174 2.72 -1.67 0.81
CA ALA A 174 4.02 -2.33 0.67
C ALA A 174 5.18 -1.33 0.61
N VAL A 175 4.98 -0.18 -0.08
CA VAL A 175 6.03 0.83 -0.29
C VAL A 175 6.62 1.29 1.03
N MET A 176 7.96 1.35 1.10
CA MET A 176 8.75 1.71 2.29
C MET A 176 8.57 0.77 3.50
N LYS A 177 7.90 -0.36 3.34
CA LYS A 177 7.73 -1.40 4.37
C LYS A 177 8.42 -2.70 4.04
N VAL A 178 8.63 -2.97 2.75
CA VAL A 178 9.26 -4.19 2.25
C VAL A 178 10.58 -3.87 1.56
N ALA A 179 11.41 -4.87 1.36
CA ALA A 179 12.72 -4.71 0.73
C ALA A 179 12.62 -4.16 -0.70
N ARG A 180 11.70 -4.68 -1.51
CA ARG A 180 11.52 -4.30 -2.92
C ARG A 180 10.03 -4.23 -3.28
N ILE A 181 9.64 -3.22 -4.05
CA ILE A 181 8.31 -3.08 -4.62
C ILE A 181 8.23 -3.72 -6.02
N GLY A 182 7.07 -3.70 -6.65
CA GLY A 182 6.83 -4.39 -7.91
C GLY A 182 7.82 -4.09 -9.02
N CYS A 183 8.11 -2.82 -9.33
CA CYS A 183 9.07 -2.44 -10.37
C CYS A 183 10.49 -2.93 -10.06
N GLU A 184 10.89 -2.97 -8.78
CA GLU A 184 12.18 -3.55 -8.34
C GLU A 184 12.18 -5.09 -8.43
N CYS A 185 11.01 -5.72 -8.55
CA CYS A 185 10.82 -7.16 -8.73
C CYS A 185 10.54 -7.56 -10.19
N GLY A 186 10.48 -6.60 -11.11
CA GLY A 186 10.31 -6.86 -12.53
C GLY A 186 8.91 -6.61 -13.09
N ALA A 187 8.03 -5.92 -12.37
CA ALA A 187 6.81 -5.35 -12.93
C ALA A 187 7.14 -4.17 -13.86
N ASN A 188 6.31 -3.95 -14.87
CA ASN A 188 6.45 -2.79 -15.75
C ASN A 188 6.20 -1.50 -15.00
N VAL A 189 5.23 -1.49 -14.08
CA VAL A 189 4.97 -0.35 -13.20
C VAL A 189 4.48 -0.79 -11.83
N SER A 190 4.87 -0.02 -10.82
CA SER A 190 4.36 -0.04 -9.45
C SER A 190 3.45 1.16 -9.23
N THR A 191 2.36 0.97 -8.51
CA THR A 191 1.37 2.02 -8.21
C THR A 191 1.12 2.13 -6.72
N PHE A 192 1.08 3.34 -6.19
CA PHE A 192 0.83 3.55 -4.76
C PHE A 192 0.30 4.94 -4.42
N SER A 193 -0.27 5.07 -3.23
CA SER A 193 -0.75 6.32 -2.65
C SER A 193 0.37 7.00 -1.86
N CYS A 194 0.68 8.24 -2.19
CA CYS A 194 1.61 9.04 -1.39
C CYS A 194 1.02 9.41 -0.02
N PHE A 195 -0.30 9.47 0.10
CA PHE A 195 -0.98 9.75 1.36
C PHE A 195 -0.71 8.69 2.45
N LYS A 196 -0.54 7.42 2.06
CA LYS A 196 -0.16 6.33 2.98
C LYS A 196 1.32 6.35 3.38
N LEU A 197 2.08 7.31 2.87
CA LEU A 197 3.50 7.54 3.10
C LEU A 197 3.73 8.94 3.69
N PHE A 198 2.77 9.44 4.46
CA PHE A 198 2.75 10.76 5.11
C PHE A 198 2.75 11.96 4.14
N GLY A 199 2.62 11.70 2.86
CA GLY A 199 2.48 12.72 1.83
C GLY A 199 1.09 13.38 1.80
N PRO A 200 0.83 14.24 0.81
CA PRO A 200 -0.43 14.96 0.68
C PRO A 200 -1.57 14.06 0.23
N GLU A 201 -2.78 14.49 0.53
CA GLU A 201 -4.02 13.88 0.09
C GLU A 201 -4.15 13.95 -1.43
N GLY A 202 -4.82 12.96 -2.01
CA GLY A 202 -5.14 12.95 -3.42
C GLY A 202 -3.97 12.71 -4.38
N VAL A 203 -2.73 12.57 -3.89
CA VAL A 203 -1.57 12.28 -4.75
C VAL A 203 -1.24 10.80 -4.74
N GLY A 204 -1.13 10.23 -5.96
CA GLY A 204 -0.61 8.91 -6.22
C GLY A 204 0.68 8.96 -7.01
N ALA A 205 1.42 7.87 -7.01
CA ALA A 205 2.63 7.70 -7.81
C ALA A 205 2.56 6.43 -8.65
N VAL A 206 3.10 6.52 -9.86
CA VAL A 206 3.38 5.38 -10.75
C VAL A 206 4.88 5.43 -11.05
N VAL A 207 5.58 4.34 -10.78
CA VAL A 207 7.03 4.22 -11.01
C VAL A 207 7.34 2.96 -11.82
N GLY A 208 8.22 3.05 -12.80
CA GLY A 208 8.56 1.88 -13.62
C GLY A 208 9.11 2.24 -15.00
N ASP A 209 8.65 1.53 -16.03
CA ASP A 209 9.12 1.64 -17.40
C ASP A 209 8.81 3.00 -18.01
N ALA A 210 9.80 3.62 -18.65
CA ALA A 210 9.68 4.96 -19.23
C ALA A 210 8.55 5.06 -20.27
N ASP A 211 8.35 4.03 -21.08
CA ASP A 211 7.30 4.02 -22.11
C ASP A 211 5.90 4.08 -21.50
N VAL A 212 5.66 3.36 -20.39
CA VAL A 212 4.37 3.40 -19.66
C VAL A 212 4.18 4.76 -19.03
N ILE A 213 5.21 5.29 -18.36
CA ILE A 213 5.17 6.60 -17.73
C ILE A 213 4.95 7.72 -18.75
N ASN A 214 5.55 7.65 -19.93
CA ASN A 214 5.34 8.62 -20.99
C ASN A 214 3.90 8.60 -21.52
N ARG A 215 3.27 7.41 -21.64
CA ARG A 215 1.84 7.31 -21.96
C ARG A 215 0.96 7.96 -20.90
N ILE A 216 1.29 7.79 -19.61
CA ILE A 216 0.58 8.48 -18.52
C ILE A 216 0.75 10.01 -18.66
N ARG A 217 1.98 10.51 -18.83
CA ARG A 217 2.26 11.94 -18.98
C ARG A 217 1.51 12.57 -20.16
N ALA A 218 1.35 11.84 -21.25
CA ALA A 218 0.59 12.31 -22.40
C ALA A 218 -0.89 12.60 -22.08
N THR A 219 -1.45 12.00 -21.04
CA THR A 219 -2.83 12.28 -20.58
C THR A 219 -2.91 13.47 -19.62
N LEU A 220 -1.78 13.91 -19.05
CA LEU A 220 -1.70 15.02 -18.10
C LEU A 220 -1.39 16.34 -18.82
N TYR A 221 -2.21 16.69 -19.81
CA TYR A 221 -1.93 17.79 -20.71
C TYR A 221 -2.13 19.19 -20.10
N SER A 222 -3.15 19.37 -19.28
CA SER A 222 -3.47 20.67 -18.71
C SER A 222 -2.78 20.89 -17.35
N GLY A 223 -2.48 22.16 -17.02
CA GLY A 223 -1.91 22.51 -15.71
C GLY A 223 -2.76 22.00 -14.53
N GLY A 224 -4.08 21.96 -14.68
CA GLY A 224 -4.99 21.45 -13.66
C GLY A 224 -4.94 19.93 -13.47
N SER A 225 -4.42 19.16 -14.43
CA SER A 225 -4.21 17.72 -14.30
C SER A 225 -2.86 17.36 -13.67
N GLN A 226 -1.92 18.29 -13.64
CA GLN A 226 -0.60 18.10 -13.07
C GLN A 226 -0.62 18.18 -11.53
N ILE A 227 0.20 17.38 -10.87
CA ILE A 227 0.54 17.61 -9.47
C ILE A 227 1.48 18.82 -9.42
N GLN A 228 1.11 19.83 -8.64
CA GLN A 228 1.86 21.07 -8.54
C GLN A 228 3.11 20.91 -7.65
N GLY A 229 4.11 21.77 -7.85
CA GLY A 229 5.41 21.66 -7.18
C GLY A 229 5.32 21.60 -5.66
N ALA A 230 4.40 22.35 -5.04
CA ALA A 230 4.18 22.32 -3.60
C ALA A 230 3.70 20.91 -3.12
N GLN A 231 2.73 20.34 -3.82
CA GLN A 231 2.24 18.99 -3.50
C GLN A 231 3.33 17.93 -3.74
N ALA A 232 4.09 18.06 -4.81
CA ALA A 232 5.19 17.17 -5.13
C ALA A 232 6.29 17.18 -4.04
N LEU A 233 6.68 18.36 -3.54
CA LEU A 233 7.61 18.46 -2.41
C LEU A 233 7.09 17.80 -1.15
N GLU A 234 5.79 17.96 -0.84
CA GLU A 234 5.17 17.28 0.31
C GLU A 234 5.20 15.75 0.17
N VAL A 235 5.18 15.21 -1.05
CA VAL A 235 5.40 13.77 -1.26
C VAL A 235 6.76 13.34 -0.72
N LEU A 236 7.84 14.02 -1.07
CA LEU A 236 9.18 13.68 -0.59
C LEU A 236 9.35 13.93 0.91
N ARG A 237 8.80 15.05 1.41
CA ARG A 237 8.84 15.38 2.85
C ARG A 237 8.18 14.31 3.71
N GLY A 238 7.07 13.73 3.25
CA GLY A 238 6.45 12.59 3.90
C GLY A 238 7.25 11.29 3.73
N LEU A 239 7.67 11.03 2.49
CA LEU A 239 8.32 9.78 2.12
C LEU A 239 9.64 9.55 2.86
N VAL A 240 10.39 10.62 3.19
CA VAL A 240 11.66 10.54 3.97
C VAL A 240 11.44 9.88 5.33
N PHE A 241 10.32 10.12 5.99
CA PHE A 241 10.04 9.56 7.32
C PHE A 241 9.38 8.17 7.25
N ALA A 242 8.80 7.82 6.11
CA ALA A 242 7.97 6.62 5.97
C ALA A 242 8.69 5.31 6.33
N PRO A 243 9.90 4.99 5.84
CA PRO A 243 10.50 3.69 6.09
C PRO A 243 10.76 3.44 7.58
N VAL A 244 11.36 4.39 8.29
CA VAL A 244 11.67 4.25 9.72
C VAL A 244 10.40 4.19 10.56
N MET A 245 9.42 5.07 10.29
CA MET A 245 8.16 5.09 11.02
C MET A 245 7.37 3.79 10.85
N HIS A 246 7.37 3.21 9.65
CA HIS A 246 6.71 1.93 9.41
C HIS A 246 7.47 0.75 10.02
N ALA A 247 8.79 0.78 10.06
CA ALA A 247 9.58 -0.25 10.73
C ALA A 247 9.37 -0.23 12.25
N VAL A 248 9.30 0.96 12.86
CA VAL A 248 8.93 1.12 14.29
C VAL A 248 7.56 0.51 14.55
N GLN A 249 6.56 0.84 13.73
CA GLN A 249 5.20 0.31 13.85
C GLN A 249 5.17 -1.22 13.73
N ALA A 250 5.94 -1.80 12.80
CA ALA A 250 6.05 -3.24 12.64
C ALA A 250 6.63 -3.90 13.89
N GLY A 251 7.70 -3.34 14.46
CA GLY A 251 8.30 -3.84 15.69
C GLY A 251 7.36 -3.76 16.90
N VAL A 252 6.57 -2.67 17.02
CA VAL A 252 5.51 -2.57 18.06
C VAL A 252 4.46 -3.67 17.86
N SER A 253 4.03 -3.92 16.62
CA SER A 253 3.07 -4.98 16.32
C SER A 253 3.59 -6.38 16.70
N GLU A 254 4.87 -6.66 16.47
CA GLU A 254 5.50 -7.94 16.84
C GLU A 254 5.59 -8.11 18.37
N ARG A 255 5.95 -7.06 19.11
CA ARG A 255 5.97 -7.09 20.58
C ARG A 255 4.56 -7.23 21.16
N LEU A 256 3.57 -6.52 20.62
CA LEU A 256 2.15 -6.69 21.00
C LEU A 256 1.67 -8.13 20.74
N LEU A 257 2.03 -8.72 19.62
CA LEU A 257 1.71 -10.12 19.31
C LEU A 257 2.24 -11.07 20.40
N ALA A 258 3.50 -10.89 20.79
CA ALA A 258 4.13 -11.71 21.85
C ALA A 258 3.45 -11.50 23.21
N LEU A 259 3.16 -10.26 23.59
CA LEU A 259 2.51 -9.91 24.85
C LEU A 259 1.09 -10.47 24.92
N LEU A 260 0.28 -10.31 23.88
CA LEU A 260 -1.10 -10.79 23.85
C LEU A 260 -1.18 -12.32 23.89
N ASN A 261 -0.35 -13.02 23.12
CA ASN A 261 -0.27 -14.48 23.15
C ASN A 261 0.40 -15.01 24.43
N GLY A 262 1.19 -14.16 25.12
CA GLY A 262 1.74 -14.45 26.45
C GLY A 262 0.78 -14.19 27.62
N GLY A 263 -0.50 -13.86 27.35
CA GLY A 263 -1.53 -13.69 28.39
C GLY A 263 -1.54 -12.31 29.05
N ALA A 264 -0.93 -11.28 28.45
CA ALA A 264 -0.97 -9.91 28.98
C ALA A 264 -2.39 -9.34 29.11
N VAL A 265 -3.37 -9.91 28.40
CA VAL A 265 -4.80 -9.63 28.47
C VAL A 265 -5.53 -10.97 28.49
N PRO A 266 -6.04 -11.44 29.65
CA PRO A 266 -6.62 -12.78 29.80
C PRO A 266 -7.82 -13.07 28.92
N GLU A 267 -8.58 -12.06 28.51
CA GLU A 267 -9.76 -12.18 27.65
C GLU A 267 -9.37 -12.43 26.18
N VAL A 268 -8.11 -12.20 25.82
CA VAL A 268 -7.60 -12.49 24.46
C VAL A 268 -7.29 -13.98 24.35
N LYS A 269 -7.98 -14.64 23.43
CA LYS A 269 -7.78 -16.05 23.09
C LYS A 269 -6.53 -16.25 22.23
N SER A 270 -6.33 -15.41 21.24
CA SER A 270 -5.18 -15.45 20.34
C SER A 270 -4.99 -14.11 19.61
N ALA A 271 -3.77 -13.84 19.19
CA ALA A 271 -3.46 -12.78 18.28
C ALA A 271 -2.61 -13.29 17.11
N VAL A 272 -2.78 -12.73 15.92
CA VAL A 272 -1.95 -12.99 14.75
C VAL A 272 -1.68 -11.70 14.00
N ILE A 273 -0.56 -11.62 13.29
CA ILE A 273 -0.31 -10.55 12.33
C ILE A 273 -0.76 -11.01 10.96
N ALA A 274 -1.53 -10.20 10.27
CA ALA A 274 -2.02 -10.49 8.93
C ALA A 274 -1.99 -9.26 8.03
N ASN A 275 -1.96 -9.49 6.72
CA ASN A 275 -2.30 -8.45 5.76
C ASN A 275 -3.84 -8.33 5.73
N ALA A 276 -4.38 -7.22 6.21
CA ALA A 276 -5.81 -6.95 6.24
C ALA A 276 -6.07 -5.48 5.95
N GLN A 277 -5.84 -5.09 4.71
CA GLN A 277 -5.56 -3.78 4.12
C GLN A 277 -4.12 -3.32 4.39
N SER A 278 -3.68 -3.23 5.63
CA SER A 278 -2.29 -3.08 6.05
C SER A 278 -1.84 -4.32 6.83
N LYS A 279 -0.57 -4.41 7.18
CA LYS A 279 -0.06 -5.41 8.13
C LYS A 279 -0.48 -5.01 9.54
N VAL A 280 -1.44 -5.72 10.11
CA VAL A 280 -2.08 -5.39 11.39
C VAL A 280 -2.21 -6.62 12.28
N LEU A 281 -2.47 -6.39 13.57
CA LEU A 281 -2.87 -7.43 14.49
C LEU A 281 -4.36 -7.77 14.27
N ILE A 282 -4.67 -9.06 14.25
CA ILE A 282 -6.01 -9.59 14.44
C ILE A 282 -6.03 -10.20 15.82
N VAL A 283 -6.88 -9.68 16.70
CA VAL A 283 -7.00 -10.09 18.11
C VAL A 283 -8.34 -10.76 18.29
N GLU A 284 -8.31 -12.04 18.66
CA GLU A 284 -9.49 -12.87 18.92
C GLU A 284 -9.72 -12.98 20.44
N PHE A 285 -10.96 -12.76 20.88
CA PHE A 285 -11.39 -12.88 22.28
C PHE A 285 -12.03 -14.27 22.54
N HIS A 286 -12.00 -14.71 23.79
CA HIS A 286 -12.73 -15.91 24.23
C HIS A 286 -14.26 -15.76 24.16
N GLN A 287 -14.76 -14.51 24.30
CA GLN A 287 -16.17 -14.16 24.30
C GLN A 287 -16.53 -13.25 23.12
N PRO A 288 -17.81 -13.16 22.72
CA PRO A 288 -18.26 -12.31 21.62
C PRO A 288 -18.37 -10.82 22.03
N ILE A 289 -17.27 -10.23 22.47
CA ILE A 289 -17.18 -8.87 23.02
C ILE A 289 -16.63 -7.83 22.02
N ALA A 290 -16.30 -8.24 20.80
CA ALA A 290 -15.60 -7.39 19.83
C ALA A 290 -16.29 -6.02 19.61
N ALA A 291 -17.61 -5.99 19.44
CA ALA A 291 -18.34 -4.75 19.19
C ALA A 291 -18.25 -3.78 20.39
N ILE A 292 -18.38 -4.30 21.62
CA ILE A 292 -18.33 -3.47 22.84
C ILE A 292 -16.89 -2.97 23.05
N VAL A 293 -15.88 -3.81 22.84
CA VAL A 293 -14.47 -3.39 22.93
C VAL A 293 -14.17 -2.25 21.95
N LEU A 294 -14.68 -2.30 20.73
CA LEU A 294 -14.49 -1.22 19.76
C LEU A 294 -15.14 0.10 20.21
N GLU A 295 -16.37 0.04 20.75
CA GLU A 295 -17.06 1.21 21.27
C GLU A 295 -16.30 1.83 22.45
N GLU A 296 -15.89 1.01 23.40
CA GLU A 296 -15.17 1.44 24.59
C GLU A 296 -13.75 1.95 24.28
N ALA A 297 -13.06 1.34 23.31
CA ALA A 297 -11.74 1.80 22.85
C ALA A 297 -11.80 3.22 22.24
N GLN A 298 -12.87 3.51 21.50
CA GLN A 298 -13.08 4.85 20.93
C GLN A 298 -13.21 5.90 22.03
N LYS A 299 -13.91 5.62 23.13
CA LYS A 299 -14.03 6.53 24.29
C LYS A 299 -12.68 6.78 24.97
N ARG A 300 -11.69 5.90 24.77
CA ARG A 300 -10.32 5.97 25.32
C ARG A 300 -9.28 6.49 24.33
N GLY A 301 -9.74 7.06 23.21
CA GLY A 301 -8.90 7.73 22.23
C GLY A 301 -8.37 6.86 21.10
N ALA A 302 -8.82 5.61 20.96
CA ALA A 302 -8.53 4.82 19.76
C ALA A 302 -9.35 5.34 18.56
N LEU A 303 -8.76 5.29 17.38
CA LEU A 303 -9.46 5.59 16.14
C LEU A 303 -10.37 4.41 15.74
N PRO A 304 -11.65 4.64 15.39
CA PRO A 304 -12.58 3.57 15.05
C PRO A 304 -12.49 3.12 13.58
N TYR A 305 -11.93 3.96 12.71
CA TYR A 305 -11.74 3.68 11.28
C TYR A 305 -10.56 4.51 10.74
N PRO A 306 -9.88 4.02 9.69
CA PRO A 306 -8.78 4.76 9.09
C PRO A 306 -9.29 5.93 8.24
N VAL A 307 -8.56 7.05 8.26
CA VAL A 307 -8.73 8.15 7.29
C VAL A 307 -8.11 7.77 5.95
N GLY A 308 -6.88 7.27 5.97
CA GLY A 308 -6.17 6.81 4.80
C GLY A 308 -5.34 5.54 5.03
N ALA A 309 -5.51 4.92 6.19
CA ALA A 309 -4.70 3.84 6.74
C ALA A 309 -3.19 4.14 6.70
N GLU A 310 -2.65 4.51 7.85
CA GLU A 310 -1.23 4.83 8.07
C GLU A 310 -0.77 6.16 7.46
N SER A 311 -1.69 7.09 7.24
CA SER A 311 -1.36 8.47 6.86
C SER A 311 -0.77 9.28 8.04
N LYS A 312 -0.41 10.53 7.77
CA LYS A 312 0.05 11.47 8.80
C LYS A 312 -1.00 11.79 9.88
N TYR A 313 -2.27 11.46 9.64
CA TYR A 313 -3.38 11.70 10.57
C TYR A 313 -3.61 10.54 11.53
N GLU A 314 -3.23 9.32 11.20
CA GLU A 314 -3.35 8.15 12.07
C GLU A 314 -2.20 8.14 13.10
N ILE A 315 -2.32 9.01 14.13
CA ILE A 315 -1.38 9.09 15.25
C ILE A 315 -1.79 8.13 16.37
N PRO A 316 -3.03 8.20 16.92
CA PRO A 316 -3.50 7.24 17.90
C PRO A 316 -3.63 5.83 17.33
N PRO A 317 -3.65 4.80 18.19
CA PRO A 317 -3.86 3.44 17.69
C PRO A 317 -5.25 3.30 17.09
N LEU A 318 -5.35 2.45 16.08
CA LEU A 318 -6.59 2.15 15.38
C LEU A 318 -7.14 0.81 15.89
N PHE A 319 -8.35 0.84 16.43
CA PHE A 319 -9.12 -0.33 16.86
C PHE A 319 -10.37 -0.39 15.97
N TYR A 320 -10.48 -1.42 15.11
CA TYR A 320 -11.53 -1.45 14.12
C TYR A 320 -11.95 -2.86 13.74
N ARG A 321 -13.13 -2.99 13.17
CA ARG A 321 -13.69 -4.28 12.80
C ARG A 321 -12.85 -4.99 11.74
N LEU A 322 -13.00 -6.31 11.63
CA LEU A 322 -12.35 -7.13 10.61
C LEU A 322 -12.64 -6.61 9.19
N SER A 323 -11.69 -6.82 8.27
CA SER A 323 -11.87 -6.47 6.85
C SER A 323 -13.00 -7.30 6.22
N GLY A 324 -13.53 -6.80 5.10
CA GLY A 324 -14.56 -7.52 4.35
C GLY A 324 -14.12 -8.93 3.97
N THR A 325 -12.88 -9.10 3.51
CA THR A 325 -12.31 -10.40 3.12
C THR A 325 -12.27 -11.39 4.28
N PHE A 326 -11.82 -10.93 5.47
CA PHE A 326 -11.80 -11.80 6.66
C PHE A 326 -13.20 -12.19 7.14
N ARG A 327 -14.16 -11.27 7.07
CA ARG A 327 -15.56 -11.53 7.42
C ARG A 327 -16.23 -12.51 6.44
N GLN A 328 -15.92 -12.40 5.15
CA GLN A 328 -16.40 -13.35 4.15
C GLN A 328 -15.84 -14.76 4.36
N ALA A 329 -14.56 -14.85 4.73
CA ALA A 329 -13.94 -16.15 5.04
C ALA A 329 -14.50 -16.80 6.29
N ASN A 330 -14.87 -16.02 7.31
CA ASN A 330 -15.48 -16.51 8.55
C ASN A 330 -16.41 -15.44 9.18
N PRO A 331 -17.71 -15.42 8.85
CA PRO A 331 -18.65 -14.42 9.35
C PRO A 331 -18.77 -14.37 10.87
N GLN A 332 -18.63 -15.49 11.57
CA GLN A 332 -18.74 -15.55 13.03
C GLN A 332 -17.57 -14.88 13.75
N SER A 333 -16.42 -14.77 13.08
CA SER A 333 -15.24 -14.12 13.67
C SER A 333 -15.45 -12.64 13.97
N GLU A 334 -16.39 -11.97 13.30
CA GLU A 334 -16.72 -10.56 13.54
C GLU A 334 -17.19 -10.26 14.97
N HIS A 335 -17.81 -11.24 15.63
CA HIS A 335 -18.29 -11.09 17.00
C HIS A 335 -17.18 -11.23 18.04
N CYS A 336 -16.13 -11.97 17.70
CA CYS A 336 -15.06 -12.33 18.65
C CYS A 336 -13.70 -11.72 18.30
N ALA A 337 -13.54 -11.03 17.17
CA ALA A 337 -12.22 -10.53 16.78
C ALA A 337 -12.26 -9.09 16.24
N ILE A 338 -11.18 -8.37 16.52
CA ILE A 338 -10.96 -7.01 16.04
C ILE A 338 -9.61 -6.91 15.33
N ARG A 339 -9.43 -5.85 14.54
CA ARG A 339 -8.12 -5.43 14.06
C ARG A 339 -7.54 -4.35 14.97
N ILE A 340 -6.23 -4.41 15.23
CA ILE A 340 -5.48 -3.35 15.90
C ILE A 340 -4.28 -2.97 15.04
N ASN A 341 -4.16 -1.67 14.75
CA ASN A 341 -2.95 -1.08 14.20
C ASN A 341 -2.40 -0.11 15.24
N PRO A 342 -1.18 -0.29 15.75
CA PRO A 342 -0.63 0.61 16.77
C PRO A 342 -0.39 2.02 16.25
N ASN A 343 -0.34 2.24 14.95
CA ASN A 343 0.01 3.51 14.32
C ASN A 343 1.31 4.09 14.89
N ARG A 344 1.24 5.19 15.66
CA ARG A 344 2.42 5.84 16.29
C ARG A 344 2.52 5.57 17.79
N SER A 345 1.64 4.70 18.31
CA SER A 345 1.61 4.33 19.73
C SER A 345 2.60 3.22 20.04
N GLY A 346 3.13 3.23 21.25
CA GLY A 346 3.82 2.08 21.82
C GLY A 346 2.85 1.03 22.37
N GLU A 347 3.41 -0.11 22.80
CA GLU A 347 2.68 -1.26 23.35
C GLU A 347 1.83 -0.89 24.55
N GLU A 348 2.37 -0.08 25.47
CA GLU A 348 1.70 0.30 26.72
C GLU A 348 0.38 1.06 26.46
N THR A 349 0.37 1.96 25.47
CA THR A 349 -0.83 2.69 25.09
C THR A 349 -1.90 1.74 24.54
N VAL A 350 -1.52 0.82 23.67
CA VAL A 350 -2.44 -0.15 23.06
C VAL A 350 -3.00 -1.10 24.12
N LEU A 351 -2.14 -1.63 25.00
CA LEU A 351 -2.55 -2.54 26.06
C LEU A 351 -3.43 -1.84 27.10
N ARG A 352 -3.11 -0.59 27.47
CA ARG A 352 -3.93 0.21 28.38
C ARG A 352 -5.35 0.38 27.82
N ILE A 353 -5.47 0.84 26.56
CA ILE A 353 -6.78 1.03 25.93
C ILE A 353 -7.55 -0.28 25.87
N LEU A 354 -6.89 -1.39 25.49
CA LEU A 354 -7.54 -2.70 25.40
C LEU A 354 -8.06 -3.18 26.77
N ARG A 355 -7.20 -3.15 27.80
CA ARG A 355 -7.56 -3.56 29.17
C ARG A 355 -8.69 -2.71 29.76
N GLU A 356 -8.59 -1.39 29.66
CA GLU A 356 -9.62 -0.48 30.15
C GLU A 356 -10.95 -0.63 29.41
N SER A 357 -10.90 -0.95 28.10
CA SER A 357 -12.11 -1.21 27.30
C SER A 357 -12.81 -2.49 27.75
N ILE A 358 -12.03 -3.54 28.02
CA ILE A 358 -12.56 -4.81 28.50
C ILE A 358 -13.07 -4.68 29.94
N ALA A 359 -12.38 -3.98 30.81
CA ALA A 359 -12.79 -3.79 32.21
C ALA A 359 -14.10 -3.00 32.40
N SER A 360 -14.61 -2.39 31.33
CA SER A 360 -15.88 -1.65 31.31
C SER A 360 -17.07 -2.49 30.83
N ILE A 361 -16.84 -3.76 30.49
CA ILE A 361 -17.86 -4.73 30.07
C ILE A 361 -18.36 -5.51 31.28
#